data_c20ddc268f3c05be8b8320023939d012
#
_entry.id   c20ddc268f3c05be8b8320023939d012
#
_cell.length_a   1.000
_cell.length_b   1.000
_cell.length_c   1.000
_cell.angle_alpha   90.00
_cell.angle_beta   90.00
_cell.angle_gamma   90.00
#
_symmetry.space_group_name_H-M   'P 1'
#
loop_
_entity.id
_entity.type
_entity.pdbx_description
1 polymer ?
#
loop_
_entity_poly.entity_id
_entity_poly.type
_entity_poly.pdbx_seq_one_letter_code
_entity_poly.pdbx_strand_id
1 'polypeptide(L)'
;DLVGKNVILPICNRPIPIISDEYSDPEKGSGAVKITPAHDFNDFEVGRRNNLAMLNILDLNAQLNENVPEAYQGLDRFSAREKIVAEMDALGLLEKIEDNEMTVPFGDRSGVVVEPWLTDQWFVDAKKMAGPAIKAVEEGRTKFIPEHWKNTYFEWMHNIQPWCISRQIWWGHQIPAWSGPDGKFFVELTEEEAQAAADKFYGKTTKITRDEDVLDTWFSSALWPFST
;
A
#
# COMPACT_ATOMS: atom_id res chain seq x y z
N ASP A 1 -3.94 -31.65 2.95
CA ASP A 1 -5.38 -31.96 2.89
C ASP A 1 -6.31 -30.88 3.46
N LEU A 2 -5.77 -29.76 3.96
CA LEU A 2 -6.56 -28.62 4.47
C LEU A 2 -6.70 -27.48 3.46
N VAL A 3 -5.80 -27.37 2.48
CA VAL A 3 -5.83 -26.32 1.46
C VAL A 3 -7.15 -26.32 0.71
N GLY A 4 -7.74 -25.14 0.53
CA GLY A 4 -9.08 -24.97 -0.07
C GLY A 4 -10.25 -25.08 0.90
N LYS A 5 -10.00 -25.45 2.16
CA LYS A 5 -11.01 -25.37 3.23
C LYS A 5 -10.97 -24.01 3.92
N ASN A 6 -11.91 -23.75 4.79
CA ASN A 6 -11.95 -22.54 5.62
C ASN A 6 -11.77 -22.89 7.10
N VAL A 7 -11.21 -21.96 7.84
CA VAL A 7 -11.27 -21.89 9.30
C VAL A 7 -12.13 -20.70 9.72
N ILE A 8 -12.75 -20.80 10.89
CA ILE A 8 -13.55 -19.68 11.43
C ILE A 8 -12.64 -18.85 12.34
N LEU A 9 -12.50 -17.58 12.01
CA LEU A 9 -11.78 -16.63 12.85
C LEU A 9 -12.63 -16.34 14.10
N PRO A 10 -12.10 -16.58 15.32
CA PRO A 10 -12.81 -16.30 16.56
C PRO A 10 -13.26 -14.84 16.67
N ILE A 11 -14.19 -14.55 17.60
CA ILE A 11 -14.73 -13.22 17.88
C ILE A 11 -15.61 -12.67 16.74
N CYS A 12 -15.10 -12.61 15.52
CA CYS A 12 -15.86 -12.09 14.36
C CYS A 12 -16.60 -13.19 13.58
N ASN A 13 -16.41 -14.46 13.90
CA ASN A 13 -17.04 -15.62 13.23
C ASN A 13 -16.90 -15.61 11.70
N ARG A 14 -15.83 -15.01 11.20
CA ARG A 14 -15.59 -14.89 9.76
C ARG A 14 -14.86 -16.12 9.23
N PRO A 15 -15.32 -16.76 8.14
CA PRO A 15 -14.56 -17.79 7.47
C PRO A 15 -13.36 -17.18 6.74
N ILE A 16 -12.17 -17.75 6.93
CA ILE A 16 -10.95 -17.40 6.22
C ILE A 16 -10.41 -18.63 5.51
N PRO A 17 -9.97 -18.52 4.24
CA PRO A 17 -9.51 -19.64 3.46
C PRO A 17 -8.13 -20.13 3.92
N ILE A 18 -7.91 -21.43 3.84
CA ILE A 18 -6.60 -22.04 3.98
C ILE A 18 -5.97 -22.12 2.59
N ILE A 19 -4.85 -21.46 2.40
CA ILE A 19 -4.09 -21.44 1.16
C ILE A 19 -2.72 -22.10 1.35
N SER A 20 -2.05 -22.44 0.26
CA SER A 20 -0.64 -22.86 0.26
C SER A 20 0.18 -21.73 -0.38
N ASP A 21 1.22 -21.29 0.29
CA ASP A 21 2.12 -20.25 -0.20
C ASP A 21 3.54 -20.47 0.30
N GLU A 22 4.53 -20.17 -0.52
CA GLU A 22 5.96 -20.30 -0.19
C GLU A 22 6.42 -19.39 0.96
N TYR A 23 5.62 -18.39 1.30
CA TYR A 23 5.86 -17.50 2.45
C TYR A 23 5.78 -18.26 3.78
N SER A 24 5.01 -19.33 3.85
CA SER A 24 4.87 -20.16 5.04
C SER A 24 6.05 -21.14 5.14
N ASP A 25 6.85 -21.01 6.19
CA ASP A 25 7.98 -21.87 6.47
C ASP A 25 7.53 -23.05 7.36
N PRO A 26 7.51 -24.28 6.83
CA PRO A 26 7.06 -25.47 7.59
C PRO A 26 7.98 -25.84 8.76
N GLU A 27 9.21 -25.30 8.79
CA GLU A 27 10.17 -25.54 9.88
C GLU A 27 9.99 -24.56 11.05
N LYS A 28 9.15 -23.51 10.87
CA LYS A 28 8.86 -22.51 11.91
C LYS A 28 7.51 -22.75 12.58
N GLY A 29 7.53 -22.95 13.90
CA GLY A 29 6.31 -23.14 14.70
C GLY A 29 5.47 -24.30 14.22
N SER A 30 4.21 -24.06 13.87
CA SER A 30 3.28 -25.03 13.31
C SER A 30 3.34 -25.13 11.77
N GLY A 31 4.13 -24.29 11.11
CA GLY A 31 4.11 -24.13 9.66
C GLY A 31 2.89 -23.40 9.12
N ALA A 32 1.99 -22.92 10.00
CA ALA A 32 0.80 -22.14 9.61
C ALA A 32 0.97 -20.68 10.01
N VAL A 33 0.68 -19.76 9.08
CA VAL A 33 0.76 -18.30 9.28
C VAL A 33 -0.59 -17.69 9.00
N LYS A 34 -1.04 -16.80 9.90
CA LYS A 34 -2.23 -15.97 9.65
C LYS A 34 -1.83 -14.79 8.77
N ILE A 35 -2.49 -14.63 7.64
CA ILE A 35 -2.23 -13.57 6.67
C ILE A 35 -3.25 -12.45 6.84
N THR A 36 -2.77 -11.20 6.94
CA THR A 36 -3.57 -9.97 7.10
C THR A 36 -3.21 -8.95 6.01
N PRO A 37 -3.69 -9.12 4.78
CA PRO A 37 -3.18 -8.43 3.59
C PRO A 37 -3.26 -6.91 3.62
N ALA A 38 -4.19 -6.32 4.37
CA ALA A 38 -4.37 -4.87 4.42
C ALA A 38 -3.45 -4.17 5.45
N HIS A 39 -2.76 -4.93 6.33
CA HIS A 39 -2.02 -4.37 7.47
C HIS A 39 -0.60 -4.91 7.64
N ASP A 40 -0.06 -5.58 6.63
CA ASP A 40 1.33 -6.04 6.59
C ASP A 40 1.82 -6.11 5.14
N PHE A 41 3.05 -5.66 4.89
CA PHE A 41 3.61 -5.59 3.54
C PHE A 41 3.84 -6.97 2.91
N ASN A 42 4.31 -7.94 3.68
CA ASN A 42 4.53 -9.30 3.18
C ASN A 42 3.19 -9.99 2.94
N ASP A 43 2.26 -9.84 3.88
CA ASP A 43 0.90 -10.37 3.78
C ASP A 43 0.14 -9.78 2.60
N PHE A 44 0.39 -8.49 2.26
CA PHE A 44 -0.16 -7.84 1.07
C PHE A 44 0.26 -8.58 -0.21
N GLU A 45 1.53 -8.93 -0.34
CA GLU A 45 2.02 -9.67 -1.50
C GLU A 45 1.44 -11.09 -1.58
N VAL A 46 1.31 -11.77 -0.42
CA VAL A 46 0.60 -13.07 -0.35
C VAL A 46 -0.86 -12.90 -0.76
N GLY A 47 -1.53 -11.88 -0.24
CA GLY A 47 -2.91 -11.55 -0.56
C GLY A 47 -3.12 -11.29 -2.04
N ARG A 48 -2.23 -10.50 -2.67
CA ARG A 48 -2.29 -10.15 -4.08
C ARG A 48 -2.15 -11.37 -4.99
N ARG A 49 -1.13 -12.23 -4.75
CA ARG A 49 -0.89 -13.41 -5.61
C ARG A 49 -1.90 -14.54 -5.41
N ASN A 50 -2.56 -14.59 -4.24
CA ASN A 50 -3.60 -15.56 -3.94
C ASN A 50 -5.03 -14.98 -4.05
N ASN A 51 -5.18 -13.74 -4.51
CA ASN A 51 -6.47 -13.05 -4.66
C ASN A 51 -7.31 -13.04 -3.38
N LEU A 52 -6.67 -12.79 -2.23
CA LEU A 52 -7.35 -12.70 -0.93
C LEU A 52 -8.03 -11.34 -0.75
N ALA A 53 -9.07 -11.28 0.07
CA ALA A 53 -9.73 -10.04 0.42
C ALA A 53 -8.78 -9.11 1.21
N MET A 54 -8.70 -7.85 0.78
CA MET A 54 -7.94 -6.79 1.44
C MET A 54 -8.86 -6.06 2.43
N LEU A 55 -9.00 -6.60 3.65
CA LEU A 55 -9.88 -6.03 4.66
C LEU A 55 -9.13 -5.03 5.54
N ASN A 56 -9.32 -3.74 5.29
CA ASN A 56 -8.81 -2.67 6.14
C ASN A 56 -9.72 -2.50 7.36
N ILE A 57 -9.17 -2.61 8.56
CA ILE A 57 -9.91 -2.51 9.82
C ILE A 57 -9.57 -1.26 10.63
N LEU A 58 -8.72 -0.37 10.12
CA LEU A 58 -8.32 0.87 10.76
C LEU A 58 -8.84 2.09 9.99
N ASP A 59 -9.17 3.15 10.70
CA ASP A 59 -9.41 4.48 10.16
C ASP A 59 -8.11 5.32 10.10
N LEU A 60 -8.21 6.58 9.68
CA LEU A 60 -7.09 7.52 9.60
C LEU A 60 -6.43 7.84 10.95
N ASN A 61 -7.11 7.58 12.06
CA ASN A 61 -6.61 7.79 13.42
C ASN A 61 -6.11 6.49 14.07
N ALA A 62 -6.00 5.41 13.29
CA ALA A 62 -5.68 4.07 13.75
C ALA A 62 -6.66 3.54 14.83
N GLN A 63 -7.93 3.98 14.75
CA GLN A 63 -9.05 3.40 15.48
C GLN A 63 -9.72 2.33 14.62
N LEU A 64 -10.35 1.35 15.27
CA LEU A 64 -11.04 0.28 14.55
C LEU A 64 -12.31 0.82 13.88
N ASN A 65 -12.44 0.56 12.58
CA ASN A 65 -13.53 1.05 11.73
C ASN A 65 -14.75 0.11 11.72
N GLU A 66 -15.70 0.36 10.82
CA GLU A 66 -16.95 -0.40 10.67
C GLU A 66 -16.76 -1.85 10.18
N ASN A 67 -15.57 -2.24 9.74
CA ASN A 67 -15.28 -3.59 9.25
C ASN A 67 -15.01 -4.60 10.36
N VAL A 68 -15.08 -4.17 11.62
CA VAL A 68 -14.95 -5.04 12.79
C VAL A 68 -16.29 -5.19 13.52
N PRO A 69 -16.45 -6.20 14.40
CA PRO A 69 -17.68 -6.32 15.22
C PRO A 69 -17.96 -5.04 16.00
N GLU A 70 -19.23 -4.67 16.13
CA GLU A 70 -19.70 -3.42 16.75
C GLU A 70 -19.06 -3.14 18.12
N ALA A 71 -18.84 -4.19 18.93
CA ALA A 71 -18.19 -4.07 20.23
C ALA A 71 -16.74 -3.58 20.21
N TYR A 72 -16.12 -3.53 19.02
CA TYR A 72 -14.74 -3.11 18.81
C TYR A 72 -14.63 -1.79 18.03
N GLN A 73 -15.67 -1.35 17.37
CA GLN A 73 -15.66 -0.13 16.55
C GLN A 73 -15.32 1.11 17.37
N GLY A 74 -14.48 1.97 16.85
CA GLY A 74 -14.02 3.20 17.48
C GLY A 74 -12.98 3.00 18.60
N LEU A 75 -12.60 1.76 18.92
CA LEU A 75 -11.54 1.53 19.90
C LEU A 75 -10.16 1.88 19.29
N ASP A 76 -9.30 2.47 20.13
CA ASP A 76 -7.87 2.55 19.83
C ASP A 76 -7.28 1.14 19.69
N ARG A 77 -6.33 0.97 18.78
CA ARG A 77 -5.72 -0.33 18.48
C ARG A 77 -5.08 -1.03 19.68
N PHE A 78 -4.53 -0.29 20.64
CA PHE A 78 -3.92 -0.89 21.84
C PHE A 78 -4.99 -1.37 22.81
N SER A 79 -6.03 -0.56 23.03
CA SER A 79 -7.21 -0.96 23.82
C SER A 79 -7.94 -2.15 23.19
N ALA A 80 -8.04 -2.18 21.87
CA ALA A 80 -8.62 -3.31 21.16
C ALA A 80 -7.79 -4.59 21.34
N ARG A 81 -6.45 -4.50 21.34
CA ARG A 81 -5.55 -5.63 21.61
C ARG A 81 -5.80 -6.23 22.99
N GLU A 82 -5.85 -5.41 24.03
CA GLU A 82 -6.13 -5.87 25.39
C GLU A 82 -7.49 -6.59 25.48
N LYS A 83 -8.51 -6.01 24.87
CA LYS A 83 -9.85 -6.60 24.82
C LYS A 83 -9.88 -7.92 24.06
N ILE A 84 -9.22 -8.03 22.91
CA ILE A 84 -9.13 -9.27 22.13
C ILE A 84 -8.44 -10.37 22.94
N VAL A 85 -7.34 -10.05 23.62
CA VAL A 85 -6.61 -11.02 24.45
C VAL A 85 -7.49 -11.55 25.56
N ALA A 86 -8.20 -10.66 26.26
CA ALA A 86 -9.12 -11.06 27.34
C ALA A 86 -10.29 -11.93 26.82
N GLU A 87 -10.83 -11.61 25.65
CA GLU A 87 -11.93 -12.37 25.05
C GLU A 87 -11.45 -13.75 24.53
N MET A 88 -10.23 -13.83 23.97
CA MET A 88 -9.62 -15.10 23.58
C MET A 88 -9.35 -16.01 24.78
N ASP A 89 -8.94 -15.43 25.92
CA ASP A 89 -8.78 -16.17 27.18
C ASP A 89 -10.12 -16.69 27.69
N ALA A 90 -11.15 -15.86 27.72
CA ALA A 90 -12.51 -16.26 28.11
C ALA A 90 -13.10 -17.37 27.22
N LEU A 91 -12.72 -17.43 25.96
CA LEU A 91 -13.10 -18.50 25.03
C LEU A 91 -12.24 -19.77 25.19
N GLY A 92 -11.21 -19.76 26.05
CA GLY A 92 -10.27 -20.87 26.20
C GLY A 92 -9.36 -21.09 24.98
N LEU A 93 -9.15 -20.06 24.18
CA LEU A 93 -8.36 -20.09 22.95
C LEU A 93 -6.99 -19.40 23.09
N LEU A 94 -6.70 -18.81 24.25
CA LEU A 94 -5.40 -18.21 24.55
C LEU A 94 -4.46 -19.30 25.10
N GLU A 95 -3.40 -19.59 24.36
CA GLU A 95 -2.39 -20.57 24.79
C GLU A 95 -1.36 -19.92 25.73
N LYS A 96 -0.77 -18.79 25.31
CA LYS A 96 0.22 -18.03 26.08
C LYS A 96 0.41 -16.62 25.53
N ILE A 97 1.00 -15.76 26.35
CA ILE A 97 1.50 -14.44 25.99
C ILE A 97 3.02 -14.47 26.20
N GLU A 98 3.76 -14.07 25.18
CA GLU A 98 5.23 -13.99 25.23
C GLU A 98 5.69 -12.62 24.77
N ASP A 99 6.74 -12.11 25.39
CA ASP A 99 7.42 -10.91 24.93
C ASP A 99 8.11 -11.20 23.59
N ASN A 100 7.93 -10.32 22.61
CA ASN A 100 8.52 -10.44 21.29
C ASN A 100 9.24 -9.14 20.92
N GLU A 101 10.55 -9.22 20.70
CA GLU A 101 11.33 -8.11 20.17
C GLU A 101 10.99 -7.89 18.70
N MET A 102 10.56 -6.68 18.37
CA MET A 102 10.28 -6.29 17.00
C MET A 102 10.65 -4.83 16.75
N THR A 103 11.06 -4.53 15.51
CA THR A 103 11.26 -3.15 15.09
C THR A 103 9.92 -2.54 14.70
N VAL A 104 9.54 -1.50 15.41
CA VAL A 104 8.29 -0.78 15.18
C VAL A 104 8.59 0.58 14.55
N PRO A 105 7.97 0.95 13.41
CA PRO A 105 8.16 2.25 12.81
C PRO A 105 7.43 3.34 13.62
N PHE A 106 8.08 4.49 13.73
CA PHE A 106 7.52 5.69 14.37
C PHE A 106 7.52 6.86 13.42
N GLY A 107 6.52 7.72 13.52
CA GLY A 107 6.50 8.98 12.80
C GLY A 107 7.57 9.93 13.33
N ASP A 108 8.44 10.43 12.46
CA ASP A 108 9.59 11.27 12.82
C ASP A 108 9.21 12.52 13.64
N ARG A 109 8.04 13.10 13.37
CA ARG A 109 7.58 14.32 14.04
C ARG A 109 6.62 14.06 15.19
N SER A 110 5.79 13.03 15.07
CA SER A 110 4.75 12.72 16.06
C SER A 110 5.25 11.82 17.18
N GLY A 111 6.28 11.01 16.93
CA GLY A 111 6.72 9.96 17.85
C GLY A 111 5.68 8.86 18.06
N VAL A 112 4.65 8.80 17.21
CA VAL A 112 3.57 7.81 17.29
C VAL A 112 3.91 6.60 16.42
N VAL A 113 3.55 5.40 16.90
CA VAL A 113 3.67 4.17 16.11
C VAL A 113 2.87 4.29 14.82
N VAL A 114 3.54 4.01 13.69
CA VAL A 114 2.91 3.98 12.37
C VAL A 114 2.42 2.56 12.09
N GLU A 115 1.15 2.46 11.71
CA GLU A 115 0.56 1.20 11.28
C GLU A 115 0.54 1.11 9.75
N PRO A 116 0.83 -0.06 9.15
CA PRO A 116 0.56 -0.29 7.74
C PRO A 116 -0.95 -0.12 7.46
N TRP A 117 -1.27 0.75 6.53
CA TRP A 117 -2.64 1.08 6.17
C TRP A 117 -2.81 1.12 4.66
N LEU A 118 -3.77 0.36 4.15
CA LEU A 118 -4.02 0.26 2.72
C LEU A 118 -4.77 1.49 2.24
N THR A 119 -4.16 2.22 1.32
CA THR A 119 -4.74 3.42 0.69
C THR A 119 -4.29 3.50 -0.77
N ASP A 120 -5.13 4.11 -1.61
CA ASP A 120 -4.76 4.38 -2.98
C ASP A 120 -3.69 5.48 -3.04
N GLN A 121 -2.67 5.26 -3.86
CA GLN A 121 -1.56 6.18 -4.07
C GLN A 121 -1.20 6.22 -5.55
N TRP A 122 -0.61 7.33 -5.99
CA TRP A 122 -0.07 7.45 -7.33
C TRP A 122 1.34 6.87 -7.40
N PHE A 123 1.56 6.00 -8.38
CA PHE A 123 2.86 5.37 -8.61
C PHE A 123 3.35 5.61 -10.04
N VAL A 124 4.65 5.85 -10.15
CA VAL A 124 5.37 5.74 -11.42
C VAL A 124 5.78 4.28 -11.60
N ASP A 125 5.43 3.69 -12.75
CA ASP A 125 5.94 2.38 -13.16
C ASP A 125 7.41 2.50 -13.60
N ALA A 126 8.28 2.74 -12.61
CA ALA A 126 9.70 2.95 -12.84
C ALA A 126 10.37 1.72 -13.47
N LYS A 127 9.87 0.52 -13.19
CA LYS A 127 10.39 -0.73 -13.76
C LYS A 127 10.21 -0.77 -15.27
N LYS A 128 9.04 -0.35 -15.77
CA LYS A 128 8.78 -0.26 -17.21
C LYS A 128 9.65 0.82 -17.85
N MET A 129 9.83 1.96 -17.19
CA MET A 129 10.63 3.08 -17.67
C MET A 129 12.14 2.78 -17.66
N ALA A 130 12.62 1.92 -16.79
CA ALA A 130 14.03 1.55 -16.70
C ALA A 130 14.55 0.84 -17.96
N GLY A 131 13.70 0.09 -18.66
CA GLY A 131 14.11 -0.67 -19.83
C GLY A 131 14.83 0.14 -20.92
N PRO A 132 14.23 1.22 -21.45
CA PRO A 132 14.89 2.11 -22.42
C PRO A 132 16.15 2.80 -21.85
N ALA A 133 16.16 3.14 -20.56
CA ALA A 133 17.31 3.78 -19.91
C ALA A 133 18.51 2.81 -19.78
N ILE A 134 18.25 1.54 -19.41
CA ILE A 134 19.26 0.48 -19.39
C ILE A 134 19.88 0.31 -20.77
N LYS A 135 19.05 0.17 -21.81
CA LYS A 135 19.52 0.04 -23.20
C LYS A 135 20.36 1.22 -23.67
N ALA A 136 20.05 2.43 -23.25
CA ALA A 136 20.83 3.62 -23.60
C ALA A 136 22.28 3.52 -23.12
N VAL A 137 22.51 2.90 -21.97
CA VAL A 137 23.86 2.69 -21.40
C VAL A 137 24.52 1.47 -22.05
N GLU A 138 23.81 0.38 -22.25
CA GLU A 138 24.33 -0.84 -22.91
C GLU A 138 24.80 -0.55 -24.33
N GLU A 139 24.04 0.24 -25.09
CA GLU A 139 24.37 0.65 -26.46
C GLU A 139 25.40 1.79 -26.53
N GLY A 140 25.86 2.30 -25.40
CA GLY A 140 26.87 3.37 -25.31
C GLY A 140 26.38 4.76 -25.72
N ARG A 141 25.04 4.96 -25.84
CA ARG A 141 24.42 6.28 -26.08
C ARG A 141 24.57 7.19 -24.87
N THR A 142 24.57 6.60 -23.68
CA THR A 142 24.88 7.26 -22.41
C THR A 142 26.10 6.59 -21.78
N LYS A 143 27.07 7.38 -21.33
CA LYS A 143 28.33 6.88 -20.75
C LYS A 143 28.56 7.48 -19.37
N PHE A 144 29.08 6.67 -18.46
CA PHE A 144 29.51 7.11 -17.12
C PHE A 144 31.01 7.41 -17.13
N ILE A 145 31.39 8.50 -16.46
CA ILE A 145 32.78 8.89 -16.25
C ILE A 145 32.98 9.19 -14.77
N PRO A 146 33.76 8.40 -14.03
CA PRO A 146 34.46 7.16 -14.42
C PRO A 146 33.53 5.99 -14.74
N GLU A 147 33.99 5.07 -15.57
CA GLU A 147 33.15 3.97 -16.12
C GLU A 147 32.59 3.01 -15.04
N HIS A 148 33.30 2.86 -13.91
CA HIS A 148 32.87 1.93 -12.85
C HIS A 148 31.50 2.25 -12.27
N TRP A 149 31.01 3.49 -12.33
CA TRP A 149 29.65 3.87 -11.90
C TRP A 149 28.55 3.20 -12.70
N LYS A 150 28.87 2.67 -13.85
CA LYS A 150 27.95 1.87 -14.65
C LYS A 150 27.44 0.64 -13.90
N ASN A 151 28.26 0.01 -13.04
CA ASN A 151 27.84 -1.16 -12.26
C ASN A 151 26.78 -0.77 -11.23
N THR A 152 26.99 0.30 -10.49
CA THR A 152 25.99 0.83 -9.52
C THR A 152 24.70 1.22 -10.24
N TYR A 153 24.80 1.87 -11.40
CA TYR A 153 23.63 2.21 -12.20
C TYR A 153 22.82 0.97 -12.58
N PHE A 154 23.44 -0.07 -13.10
CA PHE A 154 22.74 -1.29 -13.49
C PHE A 154 22.14 -2.03 -12.29
N GLU A 155 22.85 -2.06 -11.16
CA GLU A 155 22.32 -2.65 -9.93
C GLU A 155 21.01 -1.96 -9.51
N TRP A 156 20.98 -0.63 -9.49
CA TRP A 156 19.77 0.12 -9.18
C TRP A 156 18.67 -0.07 -10.22
N MET A 157 18.99 0.04 -11.50
CA MET A 157 18.02 0.01 -12.57
C MET A 157 17.36 -1.36 -12.78
N HIS A 158 18.11 -2.46 -12.57
CA HIS A 158 17.54 -3.81 -12.66
C HIS A 158 16.65 -4.17 -11.46
N ASN A 159 16.91 -3.56 -10.31
CA ASN A 159 16.16 -3.82 -9.08
C ASN A 159 15.17 -2.70 -8.73
N ILE A 160 14.93 -1.76 -9.64
CA ILE A 160 14.09 -0.60 -9.38
C ILE A 160 12.66 -1.02 -9.06
N GLN A 161 12.09 -0.37 -8.05
CA GLN A 161 10.72 -0.60 -7.60
C GLN A 161 9.80 0.52 -8.10
N PRO A 162 8.48 0.27 -8.18
CA PRO A 162 7.51 1.33 -8.42
C PRO A 162 7.68 2.47 -7.41
N TRP A 163 7.65 3.70 -7.89
CA TRP A 163 7.87 4.89 -7.05
C TRP A 163 6.53 5.54 -6.71
N CYS A 164 6.16 5.54 -5.43
CA CYS A 164 5.03 6.30 -4.93
C CYS A 164 5.34 7.79 -4.99
N ILE A 165 4.56 8.54 -5.74
CA ILE A 165 4.78 9.97 -6.00
C ILE A 165 3.73 10.89 -5.35
N SER A 166 2.68 10.35 -4.76
CA SER A 166 1.67 11.13 -4.02
C SER A 166 2.09 11.35 -2.56
N ARG A 167 1.81 12.54 -2.04
CA ARG A 167 2.10 12.96 -0.67
C ARG A 167 0.90 13.67 -0.07
N GLN A 168 0.52 13.29 1.15
CA GLN A 168 -0.56 13.86 1.94
C GLN A 168 -0.01 15.01 2.80
N ILE A 169 0.46 16.09 2.14
CA ILE A 169 1.00 17.29 2.78
C ILE A 169 0.34 18.54 2.21
N TRP A 170 0.33 19.61 2.96
CA TRP A 170 -0.39 20.84 2.59
C TRP A 170 0.31 21.71 1.54
N TRP A 171 1.59 21.45 1.30
CA TRP A 171 2.38 22.27 0.39
C TRP A 171 3.07 21.42 -0.66
N GLY A 172 2.90 21.80 -1.91
CA GLY A 172 3.53 21.13 -3.06
C GLY A 172 2.73 21.37 -4.35
N HIS A 173 3.16 20.71 -5.42
CA HIS A 173 2.43 20.70 -6.69
C HIS A 173 1.27 19.71 -6.59
N GLN A 174 0.06 20.19 -6.53
CA GLN A 174 -1.14 19.36 -6.48
C GLN A 174 -1.24 18.46 -7.72
N ILE A 175 -1.59 17.20 -7.51
CA ILE A 175 -1.71 16.22 -8.59
C ILE A 175 -2.78 16.69 -9.60
N PRO A 176 -2.45 16.76 -10.91
CA PRO A 176 -3.38 17.20 -11.93
C PRO A 176 -4.31 16.09 -12.39
N ALA A 177 -5.07 15.52 -11.44
CA ALA A 177 -6.01 14.44 -11.67
C ALA A 177 -7.35 14.76 -10.99
N TRP A 178 -8.45 14.41 -11.66
CA TRP A 178 -9.81 14.61 -11.17
C TRP A 178 -10.57 13.29 -11.25
N SER A 179 -11.23 12.91 -10.16
CA SER A 179 -12.05 11.71 -10.09
C SER A 179 -13.52 12.00 -10.40
N GLY A 180 -14.11 11.16 -11.21
CA GLY A 180 -15.55 11.09 -11.42
C GLY A 180 -16.28 10.29 -10.35
N PRO A 181 -17.64 10.23 -10.41
CA PRO A 181 -18.46 9.58 -9.39
C PRO A 181 -18.28 8.06 -9.31
N ASP A 182 -17.70 7.44 -10.32
CA ASP A 182 -17.39 6.01 -10.40
C ASP A 182 -15.92 5.68 -10.11
N GLY A 183 -15.14 6.69 -9.68
CA GLY A 183 -13.71 6.56 -9.43
C GLY A 183 -12.83 6.62 -10.68
N LYS A 184 -13.41 6.93 -11.86
CA LYS A 184 -12.63 7.16 -13.08
C LYS A 184 -11.82 8.45 -12.96
N PHE A 185 -10.51 8.36 -13.24
CA PHE A 185 -9.64 9.52 -13.25
C PHE A 185 -9.52 10.15 -14.64
N PHE A 186 -9.45 11.49 -14.64
CA PHE A 186 -9.15 12.34 -15.78
C PHE A 186 -7.89 13.14 -15.42
N VAL A 187 -6.82 12.96 -16.18
CA VAL A 187 -5.51 13.60 -15.93
C VAL A 187 -5.27 14.59 -17.05
N GLU A 188 -5.34 15.87 -16.72
CA GLU A 188 -5.25 16.97 -17.67
C GLU A 188 -4.45 18.13 -17.06
N LEU A 189 -4.10 19.13 -17.87
CA LEU A 189 -3.34 20.29 -17.39
C LEU A 189 -4.18 21.24 -16.58
N THR A 190 -5.45 21.39 -16.91
CA THR A 190 -6.38 22.31 -16.24
C THR A 190 -7.68 21.61 -15.85
N GLU A 191 -8.42 22.24 -14.93
CA GLU A 191 -9.72 21.73 -14.51
C GLU A 191 -10.75 21.77 -15.65
N GLU A 192 -10.69 22.79 -16.51
CA GLU A 192 -11.57 22.93 -17.65
C GLU A 192 -11.39 21.80 -18.65
N GLU A 193 -10.13 21.40 -18.91
CA GLU A 193 -9.82 20.28 -19.78
C GLU A 193 -10.29 18.95 -19.17
N ALA A 194 -10.08 18.76 -17.87
CA ALA A 194 -10.54 17.59 -17.15
C ALA A 194 -12.08 17.49 -17.14
N GLN A 195 -12.77 18.64 -16.93
CA GLN A 195 -14.23 18.70 -17.00
C GLN A 195 -14.73 18.34 -18.40
N ALA A 196 -14.11 18.90 -19.44
CA ALA A 196 -14.48 18.60 -20.82
C ALA A 196 -14.26 17.11 -21.16
N ALA A 197 -13.17 16.52 -20.68
CA ALA A 197 -12.89 15.10 -20.84
C ALA A 197 -13.93 14.22 -20.11
N ALA A 198 -14.29 14.58 -18.90
CA ALA A 198 -15.30 13.90 -18.11
C ALA A 198 -16.70 14.01 -18.76
N ASP A 199 -17.12 15.20 -19.16
CA ASP A 199 -18.40 15.42 -19.82
C ASP A 199 -18.52 14.62 -21.12
N LYS A 200 -17.45 14.54 -21.87
CA LYS A 200 -17.37 13.71 -23.07
C LYS A 200 -17.48 12.21 -22.76
N PHE A 201 -16.81 11.76 -21.70
CA PHE A 201 -16.81 10.36 -21.29
C PHE A 201 -18.19 9.92 -20.79
N TYR A 202 -18.83 10.74 -19.92
CA TYR A 202 -20.13 10.42 -19.35
C TYR A 202 -21.34 10.81 -20.25
N GLY A 203 -21.09 11.56 -21.33
CA GLY A 203 -22.17 12.04 -22.22
C GLY A 203 -23.08 13.09 -21.59
N LYS A 204 -22.69 13.67 -20.45
CA LYS A 204 -23.42 14.71 -19.71
C LYS A 204 -22.47 15.47 -18.79
N THR A 205 -22.83 16.67 -18.39
CA THR A 205 -22.09 17.40 -17.36
C THR A 205 -22.07 16.60 -16.06
N THR A 206 -20.86 16.24 -15.62
CA THR A 206 -20.65 15.39 -14.46
C THR A 206 -19.69 16.06 -13.49
N LYS A 207 -20.08 16.12 -12.21
CA LYS A 207 -19.19 16.68 -11.18
C LYS A 207 -17.95 15.79 -11.05
N ILE A 208 -16.78 16.42 -11.14
CA ILE A 208 -15.48 15.81 -10.85
C ILE A 208 -14.88 16.44 -9.60
N THR A 209 -13.97 15.72 -8.95
CA THR A 209 -13.28 16.20 -7.74
C THR A 209 -11.78 16.04 -7.96
N ARG A 210 -11.04 17.12 -7.77
CA ARG A 210 -9.58 17.13 -7.89
C ARG A 210 -8.96 16.32 -6.77
N ASP A 211 -7.89 15.61 -7.08
CA ASP A 211 -7.06 14.92 -6.10
C ASP A 211 -6.45 15.94 -5.13
N GLU A 212 -6.53 15.65 -3.82
CA GLU A 212 -6.04 16.57 -2.77
C GLU A 212 -4.54 16.41 -2.52
N ASP A 213 -3.95 15.31 -2.96
CA ASP A 213 -2.55 15.01 -2.78
C ASP A 213 -1.65 15.90 -3.64
N VAL A 214 -0.40 16.02 -3.23
CA VAL A 214 0.64 16.72 -3.97
C VAL A 214 1.70 15.75 -4.46
N LEU A 215 2.43 16.15 -5.49
CA LEU A 215 3.54 15.38 -6.05
C LEU A 215 4.75 15.42 -5.11
N ASP A 216 5.43 14.30 -5.02
CA ASP A 216 6.75 14.20 -4.40
C ASP A 216 7.72 15.24 -4.98
N THR A 217 8.47 15.92 -4.11
CA THR A 217 9.43 16.96 -4.52
C THR A 217 10.48 16.42 -5.50
N TRP A 218 10.93 15.18 -5.29
CA TRP A 218 11.90 14.54 -6.18
C TRP A 218 11.31 14.23 -7.56
N PHE A 219 10.01 13.94 -7.64
CA PHE A 219 9.34 13.79 -8.92
C PHE A 219 9.35 15.10 -9.72
N SER A 220 8.98 16.20 -9.08
CA SER A 220 9.03 17.53 -9.70
C SER A 220 10.46 17.90 -10.11
N SER A 221 11.45 17.61 -9.26
CA SER A 221 12.86 17.86 -9.55
C SER A 221 13.39 17.01 -10.72
N ALA A 222 12.90 15.78 -10.87
CA ALA A 222 13.27 14.91 -11.99
C ALA A 222 12.79 15.42 -13.34
N LEU A 223 11.82 16.34 -13.36
CA LEU A 223 11.33 16.98 -14.58
C LEU A 223 12.19 18.16 -15.05
N TRP A 224 13.22 18.55 -14.28
CA TRP A 224 14.10 19.66 -14.62
C TRP A 224 14.61 19.67 -16.06
N PRO A 225 15.09 18.54 -16.64
CA PRO A 225 15.58 18.49 -18.02
C PRO A 225 14.52 18.83 -19.07
N PHE A 226 13.22 18.84 -18.70
CA PHE A 226 12.09 19.13 -19.59
C PHE A 226 11.44 20.49 -19.32
N SER A 227 11.67 21.06 -18.12
CA SER A 227 11.03 22.28 -17.67
C SER A 227 11.89 23.54 -17.85
N THR A 228 13.15 23.37 -18.26
CA THR A 228 14.13 24.42 -18.60
C THR A 228 14.59 24.26 -20.04
#